data_c9b18bca99d45e7247695af65872e9a6
#
_entry.id   c9b18bca99d45e7247695af65872e9a6
#
_cell.length_a   1.000
_cell.length_b   1.000
_cell.length_c   1.000
_cell.angle_alpha   90.00
_cell.angle_beta   90.00
_cell.angle_gamma   90.00
#
_symmetry.space_group_name_H-M   'P 1'
#
loop_
_entity.id
_entity.type
_entity.pdbx_description
1 polymer ?
#
loop_
_entity_poly.entity_id
_entity_poly.type
_entity_poly.pdbx_seq_one_letter_code
_entity_poly.pdbx_strand_id
1 'polypeptide(L)'
;MISSIPPWTAQRTGLGSRLSPDTLEEWQLEQFRQVIQYARGKSRFYRRHLAHVDLGAVTRREDLAGIPFTFPKDIAEQGTRMVCISAGEISRITTLFTSGSQGPPKRICFTRNDLNRTIDFFAHGMSTLVTPKDRVMICMSSRTPDSIGDLLQKGLSCIGVSSLIYGNIRDPDHAAGRAGEFDCLVGLPAEMHFLVRTAPGLRPATVLLSADYVPDSIIQALESTWQCRVFTHYGMTETGYGGGVQCGA
;
A
#
# COMPACT_ATOMS: atom_id res chain seq x y z
N MET A 1 10.99 17.40 10.74
CA MET A 1 11.19 17.36 9.27
C MET A 1 11.01 15.92 8.83
N ILE A 2 10.05 15.66 7.96
CA ILE A 2 9.77 14.33 7.43
C ILE A 2 10.92 13.98 6.50
N SER A 3 11.53 12.80 6.69
CA SER A 3 12.58 12.36 5.79
C SER A 3 11.98 12.04 4.41
N SER A 4 12.63 12.51 3.36
CA SER A 4 12.36 12.04 2.00
C SER A 4 12.55 10.52 1.90
N ILE A 5 12.03 9.89 0.86
CA ILE A 5 12.12 8.42 0.69
C ILE A 5 13.56 7.88 0.80
N PRO A 6 14.60 8.47 0.18
CA PRO A 6 15.96 7.97 0.33
C PRO A 6 16.49 7.95 1.76
N PRO A 7 16.38 9.01 2.59
CA PRO A 7 16.75 8.96 4.00
C PRO A 7 15.94 7.93 4.80
N TRP A 8 14.66 7.78 4.54
CA TRP A 8 13.83 6.75 5.17
C TRP A 8 14.33 5.35 4.80
N THR A 9 14.62 5.10 3.51
CA THR A 9 15.18 3.82 3.05
C THR A 9 16.52 3.55 3.70
N ALA A 10 17.42 4.53 3.74
CA ALA A 10 18.72 4.41 4.39
C ALA A 10 18.62 4.03 5.87
N GLN A 11 17.66 4.62 6.59
CA GLN A 11 17.38 4.29 7.97
C GLN A 11 16.78 2.89 8.13
N ARG A 12 15.81 2.54 7.30
CA ARG A 12 15.10 1.25 7.36
C ARG A 12 15.98 0.07 7.03
N THR A 13 16.90 0.23 6.10
CA THR A 13 17.86 -0.81 5.70
C THR A 13 19.08 -0.87 6.61
N GLY A 14 19.35 0.17 7.41
CA GLY A 14 20.58 0.31 8.18
C GLY A 14 21.80 0.62 7.32
N LEU A 15 21.63 0.92 6.03
CA LEU A 15 22.73 1.20 5.10
C LEU A 15 23.31 2.61 5.31
N GLY A 16 22.47 3.56 5.80
CA GLY A 16 22.92 4.93 6.06
C GLY A 16 23.50 5.59 4.80
N SER A 17 24.71 6.15 4.91
CA SER A 17 25.43 6.77 3.79
C SER A 17 25.92 5.80 2.71
N ARG A 18 25.84 4.49 2.97
CA ARG A 18 26.19 3.44 1.99
C ARG A 18 25.02 3.08 1.06
N LEU A 19 23.87 3.73 1.17
CA LEU A 19 22.73 3.46 0.31
C LEU A 19 23.04 3.79 -1.15
N SER A 20 23.06 2.75 -1.98
CA SER A 20 23.22 2.80 -3.43
C SER A 20 22.31 1.73 -4.05
N PRO A 21 22.05 1.74 -5.36
CA PRO A 21 21.32 0.65 -6.01
C PRO A 21 21.90 -0.73 -5.70
N ASP A 22 23.21 -0.89 -5.78
CA ASP A 22 23.90 -2.17 -5.56
C ASP A 22 23.76 -2.66 -4.10
N THR A 23 24.08 -1.79 -3.13
CA THR A 23 23.98 -2.16 -1.71
C THR A 23 22.53 -2.39 -1.28
N LEU A 24 21.57 -1.72 -1.90
CA LEU A 24 20.16 -1.97 -1.68
C LEU A 24 19.74 -3.34 -2.25
N GLU A 25 20.23 -3.71 -3.44
CA GLU A 25 19.95 -5.01 -4.04
C GLU A 25 20.55 -6.15 -3.20
N GLU A 26 21.78 -6.03 -2.75
CA GLU A 26 22.42 -6.99 -1.83
C GLU A 26 21.59 -7.16 -0.56
N TRP A 27 21.14 -6.05 0.05
CA TRP A 27 20.30 -6.05 1.23
C TRP A 27 18.94 -6.73 0.95
N GLN A 28 18.31 -6.43 -0.17
CA GLN A 28 17.03 -7.03 -0.56
C GLN A 28 17.16 -8.55 -0.77
N LEU A 29 18.20 -9.02 -1.42
CA LEU A 29 18.47 -10.44 -1.60
C LEU A 29 18.69 -11.17 -0.27
N GLU A 30 19.41 -10.54 0.66
CA GLU A 30 19.59 -11.11 1.99
C GLU A 30 18.26 -11.17 2.76
N GLN A 31 17.44 -10.12 2.75
CA GLN A 31 16.11 -10.13 3.36
C GLN A 31 15.20 -11.18 2.72
N PHE A 32 15.29 -11.35 1.40
CA PHE A 32 14.55 -12.36 0.68
C PHE A 32 14.91 -13.78 1.16
N ARG A 33 16.22 -14.10 1.26
CA ARG A 33 16.69 -15.40 1.78
C ARG A 33 16.16 -15.65 3.21
N GLN A 34 16.25 -14.65 4.07
CA GLN A 34 15.75 -14.73 5.46
C GLN A 34 14.25 -14.99 5.52
N VAL A 35 13.45 -14.28 4.70
CA VAL A 35 11.99 -14.46 4.64
C VAL A 35 11.62 -15.85 4.14
N ILE A 36 12.29 -16.35 3.10
CA ILE A 36 12.05 -17.71 2.59
C ILE A 36 12.43 -18.77 3.64
N GLN A 37 13.56 -18.61 4.31
CA GLN A 37 13.98 -19.52 5.37
C GLN A 37 12.98 -19.52 6.53
N TYR A 38 12.52 -18.34 6.96
CA TYR A 38 11.50 -18.18 7.98
C TYR A 38 10.18 -18.86 7.57
N ALA A 39 9.70 -18.60 6.35
CA ALA A 39 8.46 -19.17 5.84
C ALA A 39 8.55 -20.71 5.76
N ARG A 40 9.66 -21.27 5.27
CA ARG A 40 9.90 -22.72 5.24
C ARG A 40 9.89 -23.34 6.65
N GLY A 41 10.44 -22.65 7.64
CA GLY A 41 10.48 -23.10 9.02
C GLY A 41 9.12 -23.09 9.72
N LYS A 42 8.30 -22.09 9.43
CA LYS A 42 7.06 -21.80 10.18
C LYS A 42 5.79 -22.25 9.47
N SER A 43 5.71 -22.14 8.14
CA SER A 43 4.51 -22.41 7.37
C SER A 43 4.45 -23.86 6.88
N ARG A 44 3.31 -24.54 7.08
CA ARG A 44 3.07 -25.88 6.53
C ARG A 44 3.02 -25.89 5.00
N PHE A 45 2.52 -24.80 4.40
CA PHE A 45 2.47 -24.64 2.94
C PHE A 45 3.89 -24.42 2.39
N TYR A 46 4.61 -23.42 2.87
CA TYR A 46 5.92 -23.03 2.33
C TYR A 46 7.00 -24.07 2.58
N ARG A 47 6.89 -24.88 3.65
CA ARG A 47 7.77 -26.02 3.88
C ARG A 47 7.80 -26.99 2.71
N ARG A 48 6.64 -27.24 2.06
CA ARG A 48 6.54 -28.12 0.91
C ARG A 48 6.80 -27.38 -0.39
N HIS A 49 6.18 -26.23 -0.55
CA HIS A 49 6.23 -25.42 -1.78
C HIS A 49 7.64 -24.99 -2.15
N LEU A 50 8.45 -24.65 -1.14
CA LEU A 50 9.82 -24.17 -1.31
C LEU A 50 10.89 -25.23 -0.92
N ALA A 51 10.51 -26.51 -0.77
CA ALA A 51 11.40 -27.56 -0.29
C ALA A 51 12.68 -27.72 -1.13
N HIS A 52 12.57 -27.55 -2.44
CA HIS A 52 13.66 -27.75 -3.39
C HIS A 52 14.42 -26.46 -3.75
N VAL A 53 14.08 -25.33 -3.12
CA VAL A 53 14.77 -24.06 -3.36
C VAL A 53 16.11 -24.06 -2.66
N ASP A 54 17.17 -23.94 -3.41
CA ASP A 54 18.52 -23.68 -2.87
C ASP A 54 18.71 -22.18 -2.69
N LEU A 55 18.65 -21.72 -1.43
CA LEU A 55 18.82 -20.29 -1.12
C LEU A 55 20.25 -19.81 -1.31
N GLY A 56 21.25 -20.71 -1.28
CA GLY A 56 22.65 -20.39 -1.56
C GLY A 56 22.88 -20.03 -3.02
N ALA A 57 22.05 -20.56 -3.93
CA ALA A 57 22.11 -20.26 -5.34
C ALA A 57 21.45 -18.90 -5.71
N VAL A 58 20.69 -18.28 -4.79
CA VAL A 58 20.07 -16.97 -5.03
C VAL A 58 21.06 -15.88 -4.67
N THR A 59 21.87 -15.46 -5.64
CA THR A 59 22.98 -14.49 -5.45
C THR A 59 22.71 -13.14 -6.14
N ARG A 60 21.77 -13.10 -7.08
CA ARG A 60 21.39 -11.92 -7.86
C ARG A 60 19.90 -11.94 -8.17
N ARG A 61 19.37 -10.82 -8.63
CA ARG A 61 17.92 -10.64 -8.89
C ARG A 61 17.37 -11.67 -9.90
N GLU A 62 18.12 -11.99 -10.92
CA GLU A 62 17.72 -12.93 -11.98
C GLU A 62 17.46 -14.35 -11.42
N ASP A 63 18.15 -14.73 -10.36
CA ASP A 63 18.00 -16.05 -9.73
C ASP A 63 16.62 -16.22 -9.09
N LEU A 64 15.92 -15.11 -8.78
CA LEU A 64 14.54 -15.12 -8.27
C LEU A 64 13.58 -15.81 -9.25
N ALA A 65 13.86 -15.82 -10.55
CA ALA A 65 13.05 -16.52 -11.56
C ALA A 65 12.99 -18.04 -11.32
N GLY A 66 13.94 -18.61 -10.59
CA GLY A 66 13.96 -20.02 -10.20
C GLY A 66 13.09 -20.35 -8.98
N ILE A 67 12.51 -19.33 -8.32
CA ILE A 67 11.67 -19.54 -7.14
C ILE A 67 10.23 -19.85 -7.57
N PRO A 68 9.59 -20.91 -7.07
CA PRO A 68 8.21 -21.23 -7.41
C PRO A 68 7.24 -20.11 -7.02
N PHE A 69 6.38 -19.72 -7.95
CA PHE A 69 5.33 -18.73 -7.67
C PHE A 69 4.28 -19.29 -6.71
N THR A 70 3.79 -18.42 -5.82
CA THR A 70 2.56 -18.64 -5.07
C THR A 70 1.43 -17.98 -5.85
N PHE A 71 0.41 -18.76 -6.21
CA PHE A 71 -0.71 -18.26 -7.00
C PHE A 71 -1.86 -17.77 -6.12
N PRO A 72 -2.73 -16.87 -6.64
CA PRO A 72 -3.93 -16.43 -5.94
C PRO A 72 -4.82 -17.55 -5.41
N LYS A 73 -4.89 -18.66 -6.15
CA LYS A 73 -5.61 -19.88 -5.76
C LYS A 73 -5.04 -20.50 -4.49
N ASP A 74 -3.73 -20.54 -4.36
CA ASP A 74 -3.07 -21.08 -3.16
C ASP A 74 -3.47 -20.34 -1.91
N ILE A 75 -3.52 -18.98 -1.98
CA ILE A 75 -3.94 -18.15 -0.85
C ILE A 75 -5.41 -18.41 -0.50
N ALA A 76 -6.27 -18.53 -1.50
CA ALA A 76 -7.68 -18.78 -1.30
C ALA A 76 -7.95 -20.15 -0.65
N GLU A 77 -7.26 -21.21 -1.11
CA GLU A 77 -7.48 -22.60 -0.68
C GLU A 77 -6.66 -22.99 0.55
N GLN A 78 -5.46 -22.43 0.72
CA GLN A 78 -4.50 -22.85 1.74
C GLN A 78 -4.01 -21.72 2.65
N GLY A 79 -4.64 -20.54 2.62
CA GLY A 79 -4.21 -19.35 3.34
C GLY A 79 -3.90 -19.59 4.83
N THR A 80 -4.70 -20.42 5.53
CA THR A 80 -4.43 -20.76 6.94
C THR A 80 -3.16 -21.59 7.12
N ARG A 81 -2.73 -22.36 6.11
CA ARG A 81 -1.48 -23.14 6.14
C ARG A 81 -0.26 -22.30 5.78
N MET A 82 -0.48 -21.11 5.20
CA MET A 82 0.57 -20.15 4.86
C MET A 82 1.01 -19.30 6.05
N VAL A 83 0.14 -19.16 7.06
CA VAL A 83 0.43 -18.34 8.26
C VAL A 83 1.67 -18.88 8.98
N CYS A 84 2.61 -17.95 9.28
CA CYS A 84 3.90 -18.24 9.90
C CYS A 84 3.94 -17.91 11.40
N ILE A 85 2.84 -17.43 11.97
CA ILE A 85 2.72 -16.96 13.35
C ILE A 85 1.62 -17.74 14.09
N SER A 86 1.58 -17.64 15.42
CA SER A 86 0.49 -18.20 16.22
C SER A 86 -0.78 -17.35 16.07
N ALA A 87 -1.94 -17.96 16.34
CA ALA A 87 -3.22 -17.24 16.28
C ALA A 87 -3.28 -16.05 17.26
N GLY A 88 -2.58 -16.13 18.41
CA GLY A 88 -2.51 -15.04 19.39
C GLY A 88 -1.72 -13.82 18.93
N GLU A 89 -0.87 -13.94 17.91
CA GLU A 89 -0.11 -12.83 17.34
C GLU A 89 -0.87 -12.10 16.23
N ILE A 90 -2.02 -12.65 15.77
CA ILE A 90 -2.84 -12.03 14.73
C ILE A 90 -3.63 -10.88 15.36
N SER A 91 -3.32 -9.66 14.95
CA SER A 91 -4.02 -8.45 15.38
C SER A 91 -5.20 -8.10 14.47
N ARG A 92 -5.13 -8.50 13.18
CA ARG A 92 -6.18 -8.24 12.20
C ARG A 92 -6.23 -9.32 11.14
N ILE A 93 -7.45 -9.67 10.72
CA ILE A 93 -7.70 -10.47 9.52
C ILE A 93 -8.50 -9.60 8.54
N THR A 94 -7.98 -9.46 7.33
CA THR A 94 -8.69 -8.77 6.25
C THR A 94 -9.13 -9.80 5.22
N THR A 95 -10.43 -9.82 4.92
CA THR A 95 -11.01 -10.64 3.87
C THR A 95 -11.18 -9.77 2.63
N LEU A 96 -10.50 -10.12 1.56
CA LEU A 96 -10.50 -9.38 0.31
C LEU A 96 -11.18 -10.19 -0.78
N PHE A 97 -12.17 -9.56 -1.41
CA PHE A 97 -12.80 -10.04 -2.62
C PHE A 97 -12.07 -9.38 -3.79
N THR A 98 -11.41 -10.16 -4.63
CA THR A 98 -10.74 -9.60 -5.82
C THR A 98 -11.80 -9.25 -6.87
N SER A 99 -11.77 -8.02 -7.35
CA SER A 99 -12.60 -7.58 -8.47
C SER A 99 -12.32 -8.48 -9.67
N GLY A 100 -13.37 -9.13 -10.19
CA GLY A 100 -13.29 -9.96 -11.41
C GLY A 100 -12.93 -11.43 -11.20
N SER A 101 -12.63 -11.93 -9.98
CA SER A 101 -12.47 -13.35 -9.72
C SER A 101 -13.72 -13.94 -9.04
N GLN A 102 -14.32 -14.94 -9.65
CA GLN A 102 -15.37 -15.78 -9.02
C GLN A 102 -14.80 -16.76 -7.97
N GLY A 103 -13.55 -16.53 -7.54
CA GLY A 103 -12.87 -17.38 -6.57
C GLY A 103 -13.24 -17.07 -5.12
N PRO A 104 -12.96 -18.00 -4.18
CA PRO A 104 -13.19 -17.78 -2.77
C PRO A 104 -12.37 -16.58 -2.27
N PRO A 105 -12.90 -15.81 -1.28
CA PRO A 105 -12.23 -14.64 -0.76
C PRO A 105 -10.88 -15.00 -0.13
N LYS A 106 -9.89 -14.16 -0.37
CA LYS A 106 -8.56 -14.30 0.23
C LYS A 106 -8.53 -13.66 1.62
N ARG A 107 -7.92 -14.34 2.57
CA ARG A 107 -7.73 -13.83 3.93
C ARG A 107 -6.27 -13.56 4.19
N ILE A 108 -5.96 -12.31 4.55
CA ILE A 108 -4.62 -11.88 4.93
C ILE A 108 -4.62 -11.56 6.42
N CYS A 109 -3.63 -12.12 7.13
CA CYS A 109 -3.43 -11.93 8.55
C CYS A 109 -2.33 -10.89 8.76
N PHE A 110 -2.57 -9.95 9.67
CA PHE A 110 -1.62 -8.93 10.06
C PHE A 110 -1.29 -9.03 11.53
N THR A 111 -0.02 -8.96 11.88
CA THR A 111 0.45 -8.68 13.23
C THR A 111 0.36 -7.19 13.53
N ARG A 112 0.52 -6.80 14.80
CA ARG A 112 0.66 -5.39 15.16
C ARG A 112 1.88 -4.74 14.49
N ASN A 113 2.96 -5.50 14.33
CA ASN A 113 4.15 -5.01 13.65
C ASN A 113 3.91 -4.74 12.16
N ASP A 114 3.15 -5.60 11.47
CA ASP A 114 2.79 -5.38 10.06
C ASP A 114 1.95 -4.11 9.91
N LEU A 115 0.98 -3.89 10.80
CA LEU A 115 0.17 -2.67 10.80
C LEU A 115 1.00 -1.42 11.08
N ASN A 116 1.95 -1.47 12.01
CA ASN A 116 2.86 -0.36 12.29
C ASN A 116 3.78 -0.06 11.09
N ARG A 117 4.25 -1.08 10.39
CA ARG A 117 5.01 -0.90 9.14
C ARG A 117 4.17 -0.27 8.04
N THR A 118 2.89 -0.63 7.95
CA THR A 118 1.95 0.01 7.02
C THR A 118 1.76 1.50 7.35
N ILE A 119 1.59 1.85 8.62
CA ILE A 119 1.49 3.26 9.06
C ILE A 119 2.76 4.03 8.67
N ASP A 120 3.92 3.46 8.91
CA ASP A 120 5.20 4.06 8.55
C ASP A 120 5.37 4.25 7.04
N PHE A 121 5.01 3.23 6.25
CA PHE A 121 5.01 3.32 4.79
C PHE A 121 4.05 4.40 4.29
N PHE A 122 2.85 4.49 4.84
CA PHE A 122 1.89 5.54 4.47
C PHE A 122 2.40 6.94 4.85
N ALA A 123 2.99 7.09 6.04
CA ALA A 123 3.58 8.35 6.47
C ALA A 123 4.62 8.87 5.45
N HIS A 124 5.58 8.02 5.10
CA HIS A 124 6.66 8.40 4.19
C HIS A 124 6.22 8.49 2.74
N GLY A 125 5.31 7.63 2.29
CA GLY A 125 4.69 7.75 0.96
C GLY A 125 3.92 9.06 0.81
N MET A 126 3.06 9.39 1.78
CA MET A 126 2.30 10.64 1.74
C MET A 126 3.18 11.89 1.84
N SER A 127 4.35 11.82 2.48
CA SER A 127 5.29 12.95 2.55
C SER A 127 5.84 13.39 1.19
N THR A 128 5.64 12.58 0.13
CA THR A 128 5.97 12.97 -1.24
C THR A 128 4.88 13.82 -1.91
N LEU A 129 3.67 13.82 -1.35
CA LEU A 129 2.48 14.45 -1.92
C LEU A 129 2.01 15.66 -1.11
N VAL A 130 2.20 15.62 0.21
CA VAL A 130 1.67 16.61 1.14
C VAL A 130 2.70 17.06 2.17
N THR A 131 2.47 18.24 2.75
CA THR A 131 3.26 18.85 3.83
C THR A 131 2.39 19.04 5.08
N PRO A 132 2.96 19.33 6.26
CA PRO A 132 2.18 19.59 7.48
C PRO A 132 1.20 20.77 7.39
N LYS A 133 1.28 21.59 6.34
CA LYS A 133 0.35 22.71 6.10
C LYS A 133 -0.92 22.27 5.37
N ASP A 134 -0.87 21.11 4.72
CA ASP A 134 -1.93 20.63 3.88
C ASP A 134 -2.99 19.86 4.70
N ARG A 135 -4.21 19.86 4.20
CA ARG A 135 -5.33 19.09 4.73
C ARG A 135 -5.70 17.98 3.76
N VAL A 136 -5.88 16.76 4.26
CA VAL A 136 -6.16 15.57 3.43
C VAL A 136 -7.57 15.06 3.70
N MET A 137 -8.36 14.88 2.64
CA MET A 137 -9.65 14.16 2.70
C MET A 137 -9.43 12.71 2.26
N ILE A 138 -9.71 11.78 3.16
CA ILE A 138 -9.54 10.33 2.93
C ILE A 138 -10.88 9.74 2.51
N CYS A 139 -11.05 9.50 1.20
CA CYS A 139 -12.23 8.88 0.61
C CYS A 139 -12.04 7.35 0.51
N MET A 140 -11.67 6.71 1.61
CA MET A 140 -11.44 5.28 1.69
C MET A 140 -12.12 4.68 2.92
N SER A 141 -12.44 3.38 2.85
CA SER A 141 -13.13 2.69 3.94
C SER A 141 -12.38 2.77 5.27
N SER A 142 -13.11 3.14 6.33
CA SER A 142 -12.63 3.21 7.71
C SER A 142 -13.62 2.62 8.70
N ARG A 143 -14.42 1.65 8.25
CA ARG A 143 -15.53 1.07 9.04
C ARG A 143 -15.08 0.32 10.30
N THR A 144 -13.82 -0.10 10.34
CA THR A 144 -13.25 -0.85 11.47
C THR A 144 -11.86 -0.30 11.80
N PRO A 145 -11.43 -0.40 13.08
CA PRO A 145 -10.06 -0.06 13.46
C PRO A 145 -9.04 -0.79 12.58
N ASP A 146 -7.93 -0.14 12.30
CA ASP A 146 -6.84 -0.64 11.45
C ASP A 146 -7.28 -0.95 9.99
N SER A 147 -8.40 -0.37 9.52
CA SER A 147 -8.76 -0.36 8.09
C SER A 147 -7.87 0.61 7.32
N ILE A 148 -7.90 0.56 6.00
CA ILE A 148 -7.00 1.35 5.16
C ILE A 148 -7.10 2.86 5.43
N GLY A 149 -8.32 3.39 5.59
CA GLY A 149 -8.52 4.81 5.90
C GLY A 149 -8.00 5.19 7.29
N ASP A 150 -8.21 4.32 8.30
CA ASP A 150 -7.71 4.51 9.66
C ASP A 150 -6.17 4.47 9.72
N LEU A 151 -5.54 3.49 9.04
CA LEU A 151 -4.07 3.40 8.96
C LEU A 151 -3.46 4.59 8.21
N LEU A 152 -4.11 5.07 7.16
CA LEU A 152 -3.67 6.25 6.42
C LEU A 152 -3.77 7.51 7.30
N GLN A 153 -4.86 7.68 8.05
CA GLN A 153 -4.99 8.80 8.99
C GLN A 153 -3.89 8.77 10.06
N LYS A 154 -3.58 7.59 10.62
CA LYS A 154 -2.47 7.42 11.56
C LYS A 154 -1.13 7.80 10.93
N GLY A 155 -0.88 7.37 9.68
CA GLY A 155 0.32 7.74 8.93
C GLY A 155 0.44 9.25 8.72
N LEU A 156 -0.63 9.92 8.30
CA LEU A 156 -0.67 11.38 8.13
C LEU A 156 -0.42 12.10 9.47
N SER A 157 -0.99 11.60 10.57
CA SER A 157 -0.75 12.16 11.90
C SER A 157 0.71 12.07 12.32
N CYS A 158 1.42 10.97 11.97
CA CYS A 158 2.86 10.82 12.25
C CYS A 158 3.71 11.91 11.58
N ILE A 159 3.24 12.48 10.50
CA ILE A 159 3.91 13.53 9.73
C ILE A 159 3.31 14.92 9.97
N GLY A 160 2.42 15.06 10.96
CA GLY A 160 1.83 16.34 11.35
C GLY A 160 0.79 16.88 10.35
N VAL A 161 0.28 16.05 9.44
CA VAL A 161 -0.72 16.43 8.43
C VAL A 161 -2.13 16.23 9.00
N SER A 162 -2.96 17.28 8.90
CA SER A 162 -4.36 17.21 9.27
C SER A 162 -5.17 16.43 8.25
N SER A 163 -6.04 15.53 8.70
CA SER A 163 -6.86 14.73 7.78
C SER A 163 -8.26 14.45 8.30
N LEU A 164 -9.19 14.29 7.37
CA LEU A 164 -10.57 13.88 7.62
C LEU A 164 -10.82 12.55 6.92
N ILE A 165 -11.29 11.56 7.65
CA ILE A 165 -11.85 10.35 7.04
C ILE A 165 -13.28 10.65 6.60
N TYR A 166 -13.49 10.75 5.30
CA TYR A 166 -14.82 10.88 4.70
C TYR A 166 -15.45 9.50 4.47
N GLY A 167 -14.63 8.52 4.13
CA GLY A 167 -15.09 7.20 3.69
C GLY A 167 -15.36 7.16 2.19
N ASN A 168 -15.84 6.02 1.68
CA ASN A 168 -16.15 5.88 0.25
C ASN A 168 -17.20 6.90 -0.20
N ILE A 169 -17.01 7.50 -1.36
CA ILE A 169 -17.92 8.48 -1.94
C ILE A 169 -19.14 7.74 -2.50
N ARG A 170 -20.27 7.87 -1.82
CA ARG A 170 -21.56 7.34 -2.25
C ARG A 170 -22.46 8.40 -2.85
N ASP A 171 -22.26 9.63 -2.40
CA ASP A 171 -22.97 10.83 -2.83
C ASP A 171 -21.90 11.87 -3.25
N PRO A 172 -21.69 12.06 -4.57
CA PRO A 172 -20.69 13.00 -5.06
C PRO A 172 -21.02 14.46 -4.74
N ASP A 173 -22.30 14.85 -4.67
CA ASP A 173 -22.70 16.23 -4.34
C ASP A 173 -22.37 16.57 -2.90
N HIS A 174 -22.66 15.65 -1.97
CA HIS A 174 -22.27 15.79 -0.57
C HIS A 174 -20.75 15.82 -0.40
N ALA A 175 -20.03 14.95 -1.14
CA ALA A 175 -18.56 14.92 -1.11
C ALA A 175 -17.97 16.23 -1.66
N ALA A 176 -18.53 16.77 -2.74
CA ALA A 176 -18.12 18.04 -3.34
C ALA A 176 -18.22 19.21 -2.37
N GLY A 177 -19.31 19.28 -1.60
CA GLY A 177 -19.50 20.30 -0.56
C GLY A 177 -18.44 20.28 0.54
N ARG A 178 -17.78 19.14 0.74
CA ARG A 178 -16.72 18.97 1.75
C ARG A 178 -15.32 19.11 1.16
N ALA A 179 -15.12 18.62 -0.08
CA ALA A 179 -13.80 18.50 -0.72
C ALA A 179 -13.07 19.84 -0.91
N GLY A 180 -13.80 20.94 -1.05
CA GLY A 180 -13.21 22.29 -1.25
C GLY A 180 -12.36 22.79 -0.07
N GLU A 181 -12.44 22.13 1.09
CA GLU A 181 -11.64 22.49 2.28
C GLU A 181 -10.28 21.75 2.33
N PHE A 182 -9.94 20.93 1.34
CA PHE A 182 -8.79 20.02 1.39
C PHE A 182 -7.85 20.24 0.21
N ASP A 183 -6.55 20.16 0.49
CA ASP A 183 -5.46 20.34 -0.47
C ASP A 183 -5.13 19.03 -1.18
N CYS A 184 -5.43 17.90 -0.54
CA CYS A 184 -5.21 16.57 -1.10
C CYS A 184 -6.45 15.69 -0.93
N LEU A 185 -6.82 14.97 -2.01
CA LEU A 185 -7.88 13.97 -2.00
C LEU A 185 -7.28 12.58 -2.22
N VAL A 186 -7.66 11.61 -1.38
CA VAL A 186 -7.22 10.21 -1.52
C VAL A 186 -8.42 9.32 -1.72
N GLY A 187 -8.49 8.56 -2.80
CA GLY A 187 -9.65 7.70 -3.05
C GLY A 187 -9.54 6.76 -4.24
N LEU A 188 -10.66 6.12 -4.56
CA LEU A 188 -10.77 5.19 -5.67
C LEU A 188 -10.88 5.95 -7.01
N PRO A 189 -10.27 5.44 -8.10
CA PRO A 189 -10.31 6.09 -9.41
C PRO A 189 -11.72 6.42 -9.89
N ALA A 190 -12.65 5.47 -9.80
CA ALA A 190 -14.04 5.66 -10.23
C ALA A 190 -14.76 6.74 -9.40
N GLU A 191 -14.56 6.74 -8.07
CA GLU A 191 -15.19 7.73 -7.17
C GLU A 191 -14.65 9.15 -7.47
N MET A 192 -13.33 9.29 -7.68
CA MET A 192 -12.71 10.57 -8.04
C MET A 192 -13.14 11.05 -9.44
N HIS A 193 -13.34 10.12 -10.38
CA HIS A 193 -13.88 10.44 -11.69
C HIS A 193 -15.32 10.98 -11.62
N PHE A 194 -16.16 10.42 -10.77
CA PHE A 194 -17.50 10.98 -10.55
C PHE A 194 -17.42 12.34 -9.87
N LEU A 195 -16.57 12.49 -8.86
CA LEU A 195 -16.42 13.74 -8.13
C LEU A 195 -15.94 14.90 -9.03
N VAL A 196 -14.99 14.66 -9.94
CA VAL A 196 -14.49 15.71 -10.84
C VAL A 196 -15.57 16.20 -11.83
N ARG A 197 -16.48 15.32 -12.22
CA ARG A 197 -17.61 15.68 -13.09
C ARG A 197 -18.69 16.46 -12.34
N THR A 198 -18.94 16.12 -11.08
CA THR A 198 -19.90 16.80 -10.22
C THR A 198 -19.39 18.17 -9.77
N ALA A 199 -18.11 18.28 -9.45
CA ALA A 199 -17.49 19.50 -8.93
C ALA A 199 -16.24 19.92 -9.73
N PRO A 200 -16.38 20.36 -10.98
CA PRO A 200 -15.26 20.75 -11.83
C PRO A 200 -14.51 22.00 -11.32
N GLY A 201 -15.13 22.73 -10.40
CA GLY A 201 -14.55 23.93 -9.79
C GLY A 201 -13.59 23.67 -8.62
N LEU A 202 -13.48 22.44 -8.13
CA LEU A 202 -12.52 22.11 -7.08
C LEU A 202 -11.06 22.30 -7.56
N ARG A 203 -10.18 22.64 -6.63
CA ARG A 203 -8.74 22.88 -6.90
C ARG A 203 -7.85 22.24 -5.83
N PRO A 204 -7.92 20.92 -5.63
CA PRO A 204 -6.94 20.27 -4.77
C PRO A 204 -5.55 20.41 -5.40
N ALA A 205 -4.50 20.53 -4.60
CA ALA A 205 -3.12 20.54 -5.11
C ALA A 205 -2.69 19.16 -5.62
N THR A 206 -3.15 18.11 -4.92
CA THR A 206 -2.79 16.71 -5.24
C THR A 206 -3.98 15.78 -5.11
N VAL A 207 -3.95 14.69 -5.88
CA VAL A 207 -4.89 13.56 -5.75
C VAL A 207 -4.09 12.26 -5.72
N LEU A 208 -4.37 11.38 -4.77
CA LEU A 208 -3.82 10.01 -4.73
C LEU A 208 -4.91 9.00 -5.09
N LEU A 209 -4.70 8.29 -6.18
CA LEU A 209 -5.59 7.20 -6.63
C LEU A 209 -5.06 5.85 -6.15
N SER A 210 -5.92 5.04 -5.56
CA SER A 210 -5.54 3.75 -5.00
C SER A 210 -6.69 2.74 -5.04
N ALA A 211 -6.38 1.49 -4.69
CA ALA A 211 -7.28 0.36 -4.47
C ALA A 211 -7.95 -0.23 -5.72
N ASP A 212 -7.72 0.33 -6.90
CA ASP A 212 -8.20 -0.22 -8.17
C ASP A 212 -7.24 0.15 -9.30
N TYR A 213 -7.45 -0.43 -10.49
CA TYR A 213 -6.75 -0.03 -11.71
C TYR A 213 -7.04 1.44 -12.05
N VAL A 214 -5.99 2.19 -12.37
CA VAL A 214 -6.08 3.62 -12.71
C VAL A 214 -5.91 3.81 -14.21
N PRO A 215 -6.99 4.04 -14.98
CA PRO A 215 -6.90 4.41 -16.39
C PRO A 215 -6.26 5.79 -16.58
N ASP A 216 -5.42 5.95 -17.61
CA ASP A 216 -4.80 7.24 -17.96
C ASP A 216 -5.86 8.31 -18.25
N SER A 217 -7.01 7.93 -18.81
CA SER A 217 -8.13 8.85 -19.05
C SER A 217 -8.69 9.49 -17.78
N ILE A 218 -8.65 8.78 -16.65
CA ILE A 218 -9.07 9.33 -15.35
C ILE A 218 -8.00 10.31 -14.83
N ILE A 219 -6.73 9.96 -14.94
CA ILE A 219 -5.63 10.88 -14.58
C ILE A 219 -5.76 12.17 -15.36
N GLN A 220 -5.85 12.09 -16.68
CA GLN A 220 -6.00 13.25 -17.58
C GLN A 220 -7.24 14.10 -17.25
N ALA A 221 -8.38 13.46 -16.94
CA ALA A 221 -9.60 14.17 -16.57
C ALA A 221 -9.45 14.96 -15.27
N LEU A 222 -8.80 14.36 -14.25
CA LEU A 222 -8.52 15.01 -12.97
C LEU A 222 -7.54 16.19 -13.15
N GLU A 223 -6.42 15.95 -13.82
CA GLU A 223 -5.37 16.95 -14.01
C GLU A 223 -5.86 18.14 -14.84
N SER A 224 -6.56 17.87 -15.95
CA SER A 224 -7.06 18.95 -16.83
C SER A 224 -8.18 19.76 -16.19
N THR A 225 -9.09 19.13 -15.44
CA THR A 225 -10.25 19.80 -14.85
C THR A 225 -9.90 20.53 -13.56
N TRP A 226 -9.22 19.84 -12.64
CA TRP A 226 -8.87 20.40 -11.33
C TRP A 226 -7.53 21.14 -11.31
N GLN A 227 -6.71 21.01 -12.37
CA GLN A 227 -5.36 21.58 -12.46
C GLN A 227 -4.46 21.12 -11.31
N CYS A 228 -4.60 19.86 -10.91
CA CYS A 228 -3.88 19.21 -9.81
C CYS A 228 -2.81 18.24 -10.34
N ARG A 229 -1.97 17.75 -9.44
CA ARG A 229 -1.10 16.60 -9.73
C ARG A 229 -1.76 15.32 -9.26
N VAL A 230 -1.79 14.30 -10.11
CA VAL A 230 -2.35 12.99 -9.77
C VAL A 230 -1.22 12.01 -9.53
N PHE A 231 -1.30 11.28 -8.44
CA PHE A 231 -0.38 10.21 -8.06
C PHE A 231 -1.13 8.90 -7.95
N THR A 232 -0.42 7.80 -8.18
CA THR A 232 -0.98 6.47 -8.05
C THR A 232 -0.28 5.67 -6.96
N HIS A 233 -1.05 4.84 -6.27
CA HIS A 233 -0.55 3.88 -5.30
C HIS A 233 -0.82 2.47 -5.84
N TYR A 234 0.25 1.69 -5.98
CA TYR A 234 0.19 0.28 -6.34
C TYR A 234 0.08 -0.58 -5.09
N GLY A 235 -0.87 -1.48 -5.09
CA GLY A 235 -1.04 -2.49 -4.06
C GLY A 235 -1.87 -3.65 -4.58
N MET A 236 -1.68 -4.80 -3.99
CA MET A 236 -2.45 -6.01 -4.27
C MET A 236 -2.67 -6.79 -2.98
N THR A 237 -3.58 -7.77 -3.00
CA THR A 237 -3.87 -8.61 -1.83
C THR A 237 -2.61 -9.20 -1.21
N GLU A 238 -1.69 -9.65 -2.05
CA GLU A 238 -0.46 -10.32 -1.68
C GLU A 238 0.59 -9.39 -1.02
N THR A 239 0.51 -8.08 -1.29
CA THR A 239 1.37 -7.06 -0.65
C THR A 239 0.74 -6.43 0.59
N GLY A 240 -0.45 -6.87 0.98
CA GLY A 240 -1.20 -6.29 2.08
C GLY A 240 -1.78 -4.92 1.71
N TYR A 241 -1.48 -3.89 2.51
CA TYR A 241 -2.02 -2.55 2.29
C TYR A 241 -1.13 -1.63 1.45
N GLY A 242 0.05 -2.08 1.04
CA GLY A 242 0.94 -1.24 0.27
C GLY A 242 2.00 -2.00 -0.50
N GLY A 243 2.36 -1.51 -1.67
CA GLY A 243 3.41 -2.06 -2.53
C GLY A 243 4.30 -0.97 -3.10
N GLY A 244 3.73 0.16 -3.52
CA GLY A 244 4.48 1.28 -4.05
C GLY A 244 3.63 2.53 -4.20
N VAL A 245 4.23 3.69 -4.07
CA VAL A 245 3.61 4.98 -4.36
C VAL A 245 4.43 5.67 -5.44
N GLN A 246 3.75 6.28 -6.39
CA GLN A 246 4.40 7.10 -7.40
C GLN A 246 5.07 8.30 -6.73
N CYS A 247 6.34 8.53 -6.99
CA CYS A 247 7.04 9.74 -6.59
C CYS A 247 7.02 10.76 -7.74
N GLY A 248 7.12 12.04 -7.38
CA GLY A 248 7.10 13.14 -8.36
C GLY A 248 8.45 13.42 -9.02
N ALA A 249 9.32 12.38 -9.14
CA ALA A 249 10.64 12.49 -9.78
C ALA A 249 10.54 12.24 -11.28
#